data_1f53eece1da4aec323f7ccfe585d6f46
#
_entry.id   1f53eece1da4aec323f7ccfe585d6f46
#
_cell.length_a   1.000
_cell.length_b   1.000
_cell.length_c   1.000
_cell.angle_alpha   90.00
_cell.angle_beta   90.00
_cell.angle_gamma   90.00
#
_symmetry.space_group_name_H-M   'P 1'
#
loop_
_entity.id
_entity.type
_entity.pdbx_description
1 polymer ?
#
loop_
_entity_poly.entity_id
_entity_poly.type
_entity_poly.pdbx_seq_one_letter_code
_entity_poly.pdbx_strand_id
1 'polypeptide(L)'
;WAEFNAAADKLKSMGITPLAHGGQSWQDATVFETVVLGLGGNAFYKKALMDLDMKALNSPTMIKVFDQMRRLRGYVDKNFSGRDWNLATAMVMKGEAAFQIMGDWAKGEFLAAGKKPGTDFLCAPTPGKGYLFNVDSFAMFNVKGKDNLAGQKLLAKLIVGKGFQKTFNLIKGSIPARLGVPMGEFE
;
A
#
# COMPACT_ATOMS: atom_id res chain seq x y z
N TRP A 1 -10.15 -3.28 13.10
CA TRP A 1 -9.83 -1.87 13.49
C TRP A 1 -9.86 -1.67 15.01
N ALA A 2 -10.70 -2.36 15.75
CA ALA A 2 -10.76 -2.22 17.22
C ALA A 2 -9.41 -2.55 17.88
N GLU A 3 -8.80 -3.67 17.51
CA GLU A 3 -7.49 -4.08 18.04
C GLU A 3 -6.36 -3.13 17.61
N PHE A 4 -6.35 -2.72 16.32
CA PHE A 4 -5.39 -1.74 15.83
C PHE A 4 -5.49 -0.42 16.61
N ASN A 5 -6.70 0.07 16.79
CA ASN A 5 -6.94 1.32 17.51
C ASN A 5 -6.49 1.21 18.99
N ALA A 6 -6.79 0.09 19.65
CA ALA A 6 -6.35 -0.14 21.03
C ALA A 6 -4.82 -0.17 21.17
N ALA A 7 -4.13 -0.84 20.23
CA ALA A 7 -2.67 -0.85 20.19
C ALA A 7 -2.10 0.56 19.93
N ALA A 8 -2.68 1.29 18.97
CA ALA A 8 -2.27 2.65 18.64
C ALA A 8 -2.49 3.63 19.81
N ASP A 9 -3.63 3.54 20.51
CA ASP A 9 -3.90 4.37 21.69
C ASP A 9 -2.88 4.10 22.80
N LYS A 10 -2.54 2.83 23.04
CA LYS A 10 -1.51 2.44 24.01
C LYS A 10 -0.14 3.02 23.64
N LEU A 11 0.30 2.89 22.38
CA LEU A 11 1.56 3.45 21.91
C LEU A 11 1.58 4.97 22.09
N LYS A 12 0.50 5.65 21.72
CA LYS A 12 0.38 7.10 21.87
C LYS A 12 0.47 7.54 23.34
N SER A 13 -0.13 6.80 24.25
CA SER A 13 -0.04 7.09 25.70
C SER A 13 1.38 6.93 26.25
N MET A 14 2.22 6.14 25.56
CA MET A 14 3.63 5.95 25.89
C MET A 14 4.55 6.98 25.19
N GLY A 15 4.00 7.94 24.46
CA GLY A 15 4.75 8.93 23.72
C GLY A 15 5.36 8.42 22.39
N ILE A 16 4.96 7.22 21.93
CA ILE A 16 5.42 6.62 20.67
C ILE A 16 4.44 7.00 19.56
N THR A 17 4.94 7.48 18.42
CA THR A 17 4.11 7.73 17.23
C THR A 17 3.52 6.40 16.74
N PRO A 18 2.19 6.21 16.78
CA PRO A 18 1.61 4.94 16.37
C PRO A 18 1.73 4.64 14.88
N LEU A 19 1.47 5.64 14.03
CA LEU A 19 1.34 5.44 12.58
C LEU A 19 2.27 6.39 11.82
N ALA A 20 3.25 5.82 11.11
CA ALA A 20 4.00 6.53 10.09
C ALA A 20 3.16 6.67 8.83
N HIS A 21 3.00 7.90 8.34
CA HIS A 21 2.22 8.19 7.14
C HIS A 21 2.85 9.34 6.37
N GLY A 22 2.73 9.32 5.05
CA GLY A 22 3.12 10.44 4.20
C GLY A 22 1.96 11.37 3.91
N GLY A 23 2.27 12.55 3.38
CA GLY A 23 1.28 13.60 3.15
C GLY A 23 0.86 13.78 1.69
N GLN A 24 1.02 12.77 0.85
CA GLN A 24 0.61 12.80 -0.54
C GLN A 24 -0.77 12.15 -0.69
N SER A 25 -1.62 12.71 -1.56
CA SER A 25 -3.01 12.30 -1.72
C SER A 25 -3.21 10.82 -2.08
N TRP A 26 -2.28 10.23 -2.84
CA TRP A 26 -2.35 8.81 -3.18
C TRP A 26 -2.13 7.89 -1.97
N GLN A 27 -1.32 8.33 -1.00
CA GLN A 27 -1.12 7.60 0.26
C GLN A 27 -2.39 7.65 1.12
N ASP A 28 -3.05 8.80 1.17
CA ASP A 28 -4.35 8.94 1.83
C ASP A 28 -5.40 8.03 1.17
N ALA A 29 -5.42 7.97 -0.18
CA ALA A 29 -6.31 7.09 -0.93
C ALA A 29 -6.07 5.60 -0.57
N THR A 30 -4.81 5.16 -0.50
CA THR A 30 -4.46 3.78 -0.11
C THR A 30 -5.00 3.43 1.27
N VAL A 31 -4.84 4.31 2.24
CA VAL A 31 -5.38 4.12 3.61
C VAL A 31 -6.91 4.15 3.60
N PHE A 32 -7.51 5.09 2.88
CA PHE A 32 -8.97 5.21 2.77
C PHE A 32 -9.60 3.94 2.19
N GLU A 33 -9.09 3.42 1.08
CA GLU A 33 -9.56 2.18 0.48
C GLU A 33 -9.44 0.99 1.44
N THR A 34 -8.33 0.92 2.18
CA THR A 34 -8.13 -0.08 3.23
C THR A 34 -9.19 0.01 4.33
N VAL A 35 -9.54 1.22 4.76
CA VAL A 35 -10.59 1.43 5.77
C VAL A 35 -11.97 1.09 5.22
N VAL A 36 -12.27 1.49 3.98
CA VAL A 36 -13.53 1.13 3.29
C VAL A 36 -13.70 -0.39 3.23
N LEU A 37 -12.66 -1.09 2.80
CA LEU A 37 -12.68 -2.55 2.72
C LEU A 37 -12.82 -3.19 4.10
N GLY A 38 -12.06 -2.72 5.07
CA GLY A 38 -12.02 -3.29 6.42
C GLY A 38 -13.30 -3.12 7.22
N LEU A 39 -14.02 -2.02 7.03
CA LEU A 39 -15.28 -1.73 7.72
C LEU A 39 -16.51 -2.18 6.93
N GLY A 40 -16.48 -2.07 5.62
CA GLY A 40 -17.63 -2.36 4.75
C GLY A 40 -17.61 -3.74 4.11
N GLY A 41 -16.43 -4.34 3.98
CA GLY A 41 -16.23 -5.59 3.26
C GLY A 41 -16.28 -5.44 1.74
N ASN A 42 -16.02 -6.55 1.02
CA ASN A 42 -15.89 -6.54 -0.45
C ASN A 42 -17.13 -6.00 -1.18
N ALA A 43 -18.32 -6.37 -0.73
CA ALA A 43 -19.56 -5.95 -1.38
C ALA A 43 -19.79 -4.43 -1.26
N PHE A 44 -19.48 -3.86 -0.10
CA PHE A 44 -19.57 -2.42 0.12
C PHE A 44 -18.49 -1.67 -0.66
N TYR A 45 -17.25 -2.16 -0.61
CA TYR A 45 -16.13 -1.60 -1.38
C TYR A 45 -16.49 -1.48 -2.87
N LYS A 46 -16.99 -2.60 -3.46
CA LYS A 46 -17.42 -2.60 -4.87
C LYS A 46 -18.49 -1.54 -5.13
N LYS A 47 -19.56 -1.51 -4.34
CA LYS A 47 -20.65 -0.54 -4.53
C LYS A 47 -20.17 0.90 -4.39
N ALA A 48 -19.37 1.19 -3.37
CA ALA A 48 -18.96 2.56 -3.07
C ALA A 48 -17.90 3.08 -4.04
N LEU A 49 -16.85 2.29 -4.34
CA LEU A 49 -15.67 2.78 -5.04
C LEU A 49 -15.58 2.33 -6.51
N MET A 50 -16.22 1.24 -6.89
CA MET A 50 -16.23 0.78 -8.28
C MET A 50 -17.51 1.17 -9.00
N ASP A 51 -18.68 0.93 -8.39
CA ASP A 51 -19.98 1.23 -8.98
C ASP A 51 -20.41 2.69 -8.71
N LEU A 52 -19.73 3.41 -7.80
CA LEU A 52 -20.02 4.78 -7.38
C LEU A 52 -21.49 4.99 -6.94
N ASP A 53 -22.05 3.97 -6.25
CA ASP A 53 -23.43 3.98 -5.80
C ASP A 53 -23.64 5.06 -4.73
N MET A 54 -24.44 6.06 -5.03
CA MET A 54 -24.73 7.19 -4.15
C MET A 54 -25.37 6.78 -2.82
N LYS A 55 -26.11 5.65 -2.78
CA LYS A 55 -26.68 5.13 -1.51
C LYS A 55 -25.58 4.56 -0.64
N ALA A 56 -24.59 3.87 -1.22
CA ALA A 56 -23.42 3.37 -0.48
C ALA A 56 -22.57 4.55 0.02
N LEU A 57 -22.30 5.52 -0.84
CA LEU A 57 -21.50 6.71 -0.50
C LEU A 57 -22.14 7.58 0.59
N ASN A 58 -23.47 7.68 0.64
CA ASN A 58 -24.21 8.43 1.66
C ASN A 58 -24.69 7.56 2.84
N SER A 59 -24.07 6.40 3.06
CA SER A 59 -24.52 5.44 4.08
C SER A 59 -23.86 5.67 5.46
N PRO A 60 -24.48 5.15 6.54
CA PRO A 60 -23.85 5.11 7.86
C PRO A 60 -22.51 4.36 7.88
N THR A 61 -22.30 3.40 6.98
CA THR A 61 -21.01 2.70 6.83
C THR A 61 -19.93 3.67 6.34
N MET A 62 -20.22 4.51 5.36
CA MET A 62 -19.26 5.51 4.87
C MET A 62 -18.95 6.56 5.95
N ILE A 63 -19.93 6.95 6.76
CA ILE A 63 -19.67 7.83 7.93
C ILE A 63 -18.66 7.19 8.88
N LYS A 64 -18.83 5.90 9.21
CA LYS A 64 -17.86 5.16 10.05
C LYS A 64 -16.46 5.09 9.42
N VAL A 65 -16.37 5.02 8.09
CA VAL A 65 -15.09 5.07 7.37
C VAL A 65 -14.39 6.40 7.61
N PHE A 66 -15.10 7.52 7.46
CA PHE A 66 -14.52 8.85 7.72
C PHE A 66 -14.17 9.07 9.20
N ASP A 67 -14.96 8.52 10.11
CA ASP A 67 -14.63 8.56 11.55
C ASP A 67 -13.34 7.79 11.85
N GLN A 68 -13.16 6.61 11.24
CA GLN A 68 -11.91 5.85 11.37
C GLN A 68 -10.73 6.60 10.73
N MET A 69 -10.90 7.22 9.56
CA MET A 69 -9.86 8.06 8.94
C MET A 69 -9.45 9.22 9.85
N ARG A 70 -10.42 9.90 10.46
CA ARG A 70 -10.15 10.96 11.43
C ARG A 70 -9.38 10.45 12.65
N ARG A 71 -9.71 9.25 13.11
CA ARG A 71 -8.99 8.59 14.20
C ARG A 71 -7.54 8.26 13.80
N LEU A 72 -7.33 7.67 12.62
CA LEU A 72 -6.00 7.38 12.09
C LEU A 72 -5.15 8.64 11.97
N ARG A 73 -5.74 9.76 11.51
CA ARG A 73 -5.04 11.05 11.48
C ARG A 73 -4.54 11.47 12.87
N GLY A 74 -5.23 11.12 13.94
CA GLY A 74 -4.81 11.38 15.31
C GLY A 74 -3.61 10.54 15.77
N TYR A 75 -3.19 9.54 15.02
CA TYR A 75 -2.04 8.67 15.29
C TYR A 75 -0.79 9.05 14.52
N VAL A 76 -0.92 9.93 13.52
CA VAL A 76 0.18 10.42 12.68
C VAL A 76 0.82 11.64 13.33
N ASP A 77 2.13 11.77 13.21
CA ASP A 77 2.87 12.95 13.69
C ASP A 77 2.48 14.24 12.96
N LYS A 78 2.88 15.39 13.52
CA LYS A 78 2.51 16.70 12.98
C LYS A 78 3.22 17.07 11.67
N ASN A 79 4.37 16.48 11.40
CA ASN A 79 5.26 16.82 10.27
C ASN A 79 5.04 15.91 9.04
N PHE A 80 3.90 15.26 8.92
CA PHE A 80 3.62 14.31 7.85
C PHE A 80 3.38 14.95 6.48
N SER A 81 2.97 16.21 6.44
CA SER A 81 2.61 16.91 5.20
C SER A 81 3.75 16.90 4.19
N GLY A 82 3.49 16.50 2.96
CA GLY A 82 4.48 16.40 1.89
C GLY A 82 5.51 15.29 2.04
N ARG A 83 5.46 14.50 3.11
CA ARG A 83 6.38 13.37 3.30
C ARG A 83 6.13 12.29 2.26
N ASP A 84 7.21 11.81 1.64
CA ASP A 84 7.16 10.64 0.78
C ASP A 84 6.96 9.35 1.58
N TRP A 85 6.37 8.35 0.96
CA TRP A 85 6.03 7.07 1.59
C TRP A 85 7.26 6.32 2.13
N ASN A 86 8.38 6.37 1.43
CA ASN A 86 9.64 5.75 1.86
C ASN A 86 10.25 6.43 3.09
N LEU A 87 10.05 7.73 3.24
CA LEU A 87 10.44 8.44 4.47
C LEU A 87 9.58 8.02 5.66
N ALA A 88 8.29 7.75 5.44
CA ALA A 88 7.43 7.15 6.46
C ALA A 88 7.88 5.73 6.82
N THR A 89 8.28 4.91 5.82
CA THR A 89 8.87 3.59 6.03
C THR A 89 10.15 3.67 6.87
N ALA A 90 11.01 4.66 6.59
CA ALA A 90 12.24 4.88 7.35
C ALA A 90 11.97 5.20 8.83
N MET A 91 10.85 5.86 9.18
CA MET A 91 10.47 6.08 10.57
C MET A 91 10.21 4.77 11.31
N VAL A 92 9.54 3.80 10.65
CA VAL A 92 9.32 2.47 11.25
C VAL A 92 10.66 1.73 11.40
N MET A 93 11.52 1.77 10.39
CA MET A 93 12.86 1.14 10.46
C MET A 93 13.73 1.66 11.61
N LYS A 94 13.58 2.94 11.95
CA LYS A 94 14.33 3.60 13.03
C LYS A 94 13.65 3.49 14.40
N GLY A 95 12.45 2.90 14.49
CA GLY A 95 11.67 2.86 15.72
C GLY A 95 11.03 4.19 16.12
N GLU A 96 10.98 5.17 15.21
CA GLU A 96 10.34 6.47 15.41
C GLU A 96 8.81 6.38 15.33
N ALA A 97 8.29 5.34 14.66
CA ALA A 97 6.88 4.99 14.61
C ALA A 97 6.69 3.47 14.61
N ALA A 98 5.53 3.01 15.07
CA ALA A 98 5.29 1.58 15.24
C ALA A 98 4.70 0.88 14.00
N PHE A 99 3.79 1.55 13.28
CA PHE A 99 3.06 0.98 12.16
C PHE A 99 3.18 1.86 10.91
N GLN A 100 3.05 1.22 9.75
CA GLN A 100 2.76 1.87 8.48
C GLN A 100 1.69 1.06 7.74
N ILE A 101 0.66 1.72 7.21
CA ILE A 101 -0.30 1.11 6.29
C ILE A 101 0.15 1.47 4.88
N MET A 102 0.69 0.47 4.16
CA MET A 102 1.28 0.67 2.83
C MET A 102 1.27 -0.66 2.06
N GLY A 103 1.49 -0.60 0.77
CA GLY A 103 1.63 -1.80 -0.06
C GLY A 103 2.96 -2.54 0.17
N ASP A 104 3.09 -3.68 -0.47
CA ASP A 104 4.25 -4.58 -0.37
C ASP A 104 5.58 -3.95 -0.81
N TRP A 105 5.54 -2.89 -1.63
CA TRP A 105 6.74 -2.12 -2.00
C TRP A 105 7.46 -1.51 -0.78
N ALA A 106 6.75 -1.24 0.32
CA ALA A 106 7.39 -0.80 1.56
C ALA A 106 8.31 -1.89 2.14
N LYS A 107 7.97 -3.18 1.99
CA LYS A 107 8.84 -4.29 2.35
C LYS A 107 10.17 -4.23 1.56
N GLY A 108 10.12 -3.83 0.30
CA GLY A 108 11.32 -3.63 -0.53
C GLY A 108 12.33 -2.66 0.10
N GLU A 109 11.87 -1.57 0.72
CA GLU A 109 12.74 -0.63 1.44
C GLU A 109 13.42 -1.28 2.65
N PHE A 110 12.68 -2.08 3.43
CA PHE A 110 13.27 -2.83 4.55
C PHE A 110 14.33 -3.82 4.09
N LEU A 111 14.06 -4.58 3.03
CA LEU A 111 15.01 -5.55 2.46
C LEU A 111 16.25 -4.85 1.91
N ALA A 112 16.10 -3.72 1.20
CA ALA A 112 17.22 -2.91 0.70
C ALA A 112 18.10 -2.36 1.83
N ALA A 113 17.50 -2.09 3.00
CA ALA A 113 18.21 -1.68 4.21
C ALA A 113 18.81 -2.88 5.01
N GLY A 114 18.77 -4.11 4.46
CA GLY A 114 19.29 -5.31 5.11
C GLY A 114 18.44 -5.83 6.27
N LYS A 115 17.22 -5.35 6.42
CA LYS A 115 16.29 -5.79 7.46
C LYS A 115 15.62 -7.11 7.10
N LYS A 116 15.37 -7.96 8.09
CA LYS A 116 14.83 -9.31 7.92
C LYS A 116 13.39 -9.39 8.39
N PRO A 117 12.45 -9.87 7.55
CA PRO A 117 11.08 -10.15 7.97
C PRO A 117 11.05 -11.13 9.15
N GLY A 118 10.12 -10.94 10.06
CA GLY A 118 9.96 -11.77 11.25
C GLY A 118 10.98 -11.52 12.38
N THR A 119 12.07 -10.79 12.09
CA THR A 119 13.11 -10.44 13.07
C THR A 119 13.14 -8.93 13.32
N ASP A 120 13.35 -8.14 12.26
CA ASP A 120 13.49 -6.69 12.36
C ASP A 120 12.15 -5.96 12.15
N PHE A 121 11.24 -6.56 11.44
CA PHE A 121 9.89 -6.05 11.19
C PHE A 121 8.90 -7.19 10.91
N LEU A 122 7.60 -6.88 11.05
CA LEU A 122 6.52 -7.80 10.74
C LEU A 122 5.63 -7.20 9.66
N CYS A 123 5.12 -8.06 8.78
CA CYS A 123 4.03 -7.75 7.87
C CYS A 123 2.76 -8.43 8.37
N ALA A 124 1.66 -7.70 8.38
CA ALA A 124 0.36 -8.23 8.76
C ALA A 124 -0.71 -7.75 7.77
N PRO A 125 -1.74 -8.55 7.51
CA PRO A 125 -2.90 -8.07 6.78
C PRO A 125 -3.51 -6.85 7.47
N THR A 126 -4.04 -5.93 6.67
CA THR A 126 -4.78 -4.78 7.21
C THR A 126 -6.06 -5.24 7.90
N PRO A 127 -6.57 -4.47 8.91
CA PRO A 127 -7.76 -4.86 9.66
C PRO A 127 -8.98 -5.08 8.74
N GLY A 128 -9.59 -6.27 8.83
CA GLY A 128 -10.75 -6.67 8.03
C GLY A 128 -10.61 -8.07 7.45
N LYS A 129 -11.57 -8.47 6.62
CA LYS A 129 -11.60 -9.81 5.99
C LYS A 129 -11.26 -9.78 4.49
N GLY A 130 -11.00 -8.63 3.93
CA GLY A 130 -10.66 -8.46 2.52
C GLY A 130 -9.16 -8.36 2.29
N TYR A 131 -8.77 -8.46 1.03
CA TYR A 131 -7.42 -8.19 0.56
C TYR A 131 -7.49 -7.12 -0.53
N LEU A 132 -6.81 -6.00 -0.31
CA LEU A 132 -6.67 -4.94 -1.30
C LEU A 132 -5.39 -5.18 -2.08
N PHE A 133 -5.48 -5.25 -3.41
CA PHE A 133 -4.32 -5.38 -4.28
C PHE A 133 -4.22 -4.19 -5.22
N ASN A 134 -2.99 -3.83 -5.56
CA ASN A 134 -2.67 -2.81 -6.53
C ASN A 134 -1.94 -3.44 -7.72
N VAL A 135 -2.26 -2.97 -8.93
CA VAL A 135 -1.58 -3.40 -10.16
C VAL A 135 -0.97 -2.19 -10.82
N ASP A 136 0.35 -2.13 -10.82
CA ASP A 136 1.08 -1.12 -11.58
C ASP A 136 1.18 -1.52 -13.05
N SER A 137 1.09 -0.55 -13.94
CA SER A 137 1.12 -0.76 -15.38
C SER A 137 2.10 0.19 -16.05
N PHE A 138 2.75 -0.31 -17.09
CA PHE A 138 3.55 0.52 -17.98
C PHE A 138 2.67 1.03 -19.11
N ALA A 139 2.52 2.35 -19.23
CA ALA A 139 1.74 2.96 -20.28
C ALA A 139 2.51 2.92 -21.63
N MET A 140 1.81 2.53 -22.68
CA MET A 140 2.32 2.54 -24.04
C MET A 140 1.77 3.78 -24.76
N PHE A 141 2.66 4.74 -25.03
CA PHE A 141 2.28 5.98 -25.69
C PHE A 141 2.13 5.81 -27.21
N ASN A 142 1.35 6.68 -27.84
CA ASN A 142 1.26 6.74 -29.30
C ASN A 142 2.51 7.42 -29.87
N VAL A 143 3.53 6.61 -30.17
CA VAL A 143 4.81 7.09 -30.68
C VAL A 143 4.83 7.14 -32.23
N LYS A 144 5.48 8.15 -32.76
CA LYS A 144 5.69 8.27 -34.21
C LYS A 144 7.03 7.62 -34.61
N GLY A 145 7.07 7.09 -35.85
CA GLY A 145 8.24 6.45 -36.42
C GLY A 145 8.34 4.95 -36.15
N LYS A 146 8.83 4.21 -37.16
CA LYS A 146 8.92 2.73 -37.10
C LYS A 146 9.88 2.26 -36.02
N ASP A 147 11.01 2.94 -35.85
CA ASP A 147 12.04 2.55 -34.87
C ASP A 147 11.56 2.77 -33.43
N ASN A 148 10.88 3.89 -33.16
CA ASN A 148 10.29 4.15 -31.85
C ASN A 148 9.21 3.11 -31.50
N LEU A 149 8.38 2.74 -32.49
CA LEU A 149 7.35 1.70 -32.25
C LEU A 149 8.00 0.32 -32.04
N ALA A 150 9.06 0.00 -32.79
CA ALA A 150 9.81 -1.25 -32.62
C ALA A 150 10.48 -1.30 -31.23
N GLY A 151 11.10 -0.23 -30.79
CA GLY A 151 11.71 -0.10 -29.49
C GLY A 151 10.67 -0.26 -28.35
N GLN A 152 9.51 0.41 -28.49
CA GLN A 152 8.41 0.31 -27.52
C GLN A 152 7.88 -1.14 -27.42
N LYS A 153 7.70 -1.83 -28.53
CA LYS A 153 7.28 -3.25 -28.53
C LYS A 153 8.32 -4.16 -27.90
N LEU A 154 9.61 -3.90 -28.15
CA LEU A 154 10.70 -4.66 -27.54
C LEU A 154 10.73 -4.47 -26.01
N LEU A 155 10.59 -3.23 -25.56
CA LEU A 155 10.49 -2.91 -24.12
C LEU A 155 9.30 -3.60 -23.46
N ALA A 156 8.12 -3.55 -24.09
CA ALA A 156 6.93 -4.23 -23.58
C ALA A 156 7.16 -5.75 -23.47
N LYS A 157 7.76 -6.37 -24.47
CA LYS A 157 8.12 -7.80 -24.45
C LYS A 157 9.12 -8.13 -23.34
N LEU A 158 10.08 -7.26 -23.10
CA LEU A 158 11.07 -7.43 -22.01
C LEU A 158 10.39 -7.36 -20.65
N ILE A 159 9.58 -6.32 -20.41
CA ILE A 159 8.91 -6.07 -19.12
C ILE A 159 8.01 -7.23 -18.72
N VAL A 160 7.26 -7.83 -19.66
CA VAL A 160 6.41 -8.99 -19.36
C VAL A 160 7.18 -10.32 -19.39
N GLY A 161 8.48 -10.30 -19.66
CA GLY A 161 9.33 -11.51 -19.66
C GLY A 161 9.52 -12.05 -18.24
N LYS A 162 9.60 -13.39 -18.07
CA LYS A 162 9.75 -14.04 -16.77
C LYS A 162 10.99 -13.57 -15.99
N GLY A 163 12.11 -13.39 -16.68
CA GLY A 163 13.36 -12.93 -16.08
C GLY A 163 13.23 -11.52 -15.50
N PHE A 164 12.70 -10.57 -16.28
CA PHE A 164 12.44 -9.21 -15.81
C PHE A 164 11.46 -9.21 -14.65
N GLN A 165 10.33 -9.92 -14.79
CA GLN A 165 9.30 -9.98 -13.75
C GLN A 165 9.86 -10.53 -12.43
N LYS A 166 10.71 -11.55 -12.47
CA LYS A 166 11.37 -12.07 -11.29
C LYS A 166 12.29 -11.03 -10.65
N THR A 167 13.28 -10.55 -11.39
CA THR A 167 14.31 -9.65 -10.86
C THR A 167 13.71 -8.33 -10.36
N PHE A 168 12.82 -7.74 -11.16
CA PHE A 168 12.18 -6.47 -10.81
C PHE A 168 11.35 -6.58 -9.53
N ASN A 169 10.53 -7.61 -9.41
CA ASN A 169 9.63 -7.73 -8.26
C ASN A 169 10.36 -8.17 -6.97
N LEU A 170 11.44 -8.93 -7.06
CA LEU A 170 12.30 -9.20 -5.90
C LEU A 170 12.92 -7.91 -5.33
N ILE A 171 13.37 -7.00 -6.21
CA ILE A 171 13.92 -5.70 -5.78
C ILE A 171 12.82 -4.79 -5.25
N LYS A 172 11.67 -4.74 -5.94
CA LYS A 172 10.53 -3.89 -5.56
C LYS A 172 9.84 -4.35 -4.27
N GLY A 173 9.97 -5.63 -3.90
CA GLY A 173 9.23 -6.21 -2.77
C GLY A 173 7.81 -6.66 -3.10
N SER A 174 7.46 -6.74 -4.39
CA SER A 174 6.13 -7.10 -4.90
C SER A 174 6.11 -8.50 -5.50
N ILE A 175 4.95 -9.00 -5.89
CA ILE A 175 4.81 -10.26 -6.61
C ILE A 175 4.72 -10.03 -8.12
N PRO A 176 5.19 -10.99 -8.96
CA PRO A 176 5.13 -10.85 -10.41
C PRO A 176 3.71 -10.98 -10.95
N ALA A 177 3.33 -10.12 -11.91
CA ALA A 177 2.05 -10.20 -12.61
C ALA A 177 1.99 -11.38 -13.60
N ARG A 178 3.15 -11.91 -14.03
CA ARG A 178 3.22 -12.98 -15.02
C ARG A 178 3.11 -14.35 -14.37
N LEU A 179 2.14 -15.15 -14.83
CA LEU A 179 2.01 -16.56 -14.46
C LEU A 179 3.24 -17.38 -14.87
N GLY A 180 3.58 -18.40 -14.07
CA GLY A 180 4.70 -19.30 -14.32
C GLY A 180 6.07 -18.73 -13.97
N VAL A 181 6.15 -17.65 -13.21
CA VAL A 181 7.32 -17.26 -12.43
C VAL A 181 7.27 -18.05 -11.12
N PRO A 182 8.33 -18.79 -10.74
CA PRO A 182 8.36 -19.50 -9.46
C PRO A 182 8.21 -18.54 -8.29
N MET A 183 7.28 -18.85 -7.37
CA MET A 183 6.91 -17.95 -6.26
C MET A 183 7.72 -18.18 -4.97
N GLY A 184 8.54 -19.23 -4.87
CA GLY A 184 9.24 -19.61 -3.64
C GLY A 184 10.32 -18.62 -3.13
N GLU A 185 10.62 -17.57 -3.94
CA GLU A 185 11.55 -16.51 -3.54
C GLU A 185 10.82 -15.20 -3.15
N PHE A 186 9.48 -15.19 -3.29
CA PHE A 186 8.63 -14.05 -2.93
C PHE A 186 7.95 -14.35 -1.60
N GLU A 187 8.23 -13.54 -0.61
CA GLU A 187 7.68 -13.66 0.75
C GLU A 187 6.43 -12.79 0.94
#